data_b8651124d041be0e0f6927806ed1d7db
#
_entry.id   b8651124d041be0e0f6927806ed1d7db
#
_cell.length_a   1.000
_cell.length_b   1.000
_cell.length_c   1.000
_cell.angle_alpha   90.00
_cell.angle_beta   90.00
_cell.angle_gamma   90.00
#
_symmetry.space_group_name_H-M   'P 1'
#
loop_
_entity.id
_entity.type
_entity.pdbx_description
1 polymer ?
#
loop_
_entity_poly.entity_id
_entity_poly.type
_entity_poly.pdbx_seq_one_letter_code
_entity_poly.pdbx_strand_id
1 'polypeptide(L)'
;MIKVFEFLFKKIFFSESYLLKKRLKRAIKKGYEKELLIIDKFADKSKDALDVGVYRGVYSYKLSQHFKNIHSFEPNPLLFPYLEKNLIKIISNIKL
;
A
#
# COMPACT_ATOMS: atom_id res chain seq x y z
N MET A 1 14.15 -14.10 20.37
CA MET A 1 14.32 -12.94 21.24
C MET A 1 14.76 -11.68 20.48
N ILE A 2 15.75 -11.77 19.58
CA ILE A 2 16.20 -10.65 18.74
C ILE A 2 15.06 -10.05 17.92
N LYS A 3 14.20 -10.89 17.33
CA LYS A 3 13.07 -10.42 16.52
C LYS A 3 12.02 -9.65 17.33
N VAL A 4 11.80 -10.03 18.59
CA VAL A 4 10.88 -9.30 19.48
C VAL A 4 11.45 -7.94 19.82
N PHE A 5 12.75 -7.86 20.08
CA PHE A 5 13.43 -6.60 20.35
C PHE A 5 13.39 -5.67 19.15
N GLU A 6 13.65 -6.18 17.94
CA GLU A 6 13.55 -5.39 16.71
C GLU A 6 12.15 -4.85 16.50
N PHE A 7 11.13 -5.67 16.74
CA PHE A 7 9.73 -5.28 16.61
C PHE A 7 9.40 -4.12 17.56
N LEU A 8 9.79 -4.23 18.81
CA LEU A 8 9.57 -3.19 19.81
C LEU A 8 10.35 -1.92 19.47
N PHE A 9 11.59 -2.06 19.04
CA PHE A 9 12.43 -0.95 18.61
C PHE A 9 11.76 -0.17 17.47
N LYS A 10 11.30 -0.89 16.44
CA LYS A 10 10.63 -0.26 15.30
C LYS A 10 9.34 0.46 15.71
N LYS A 11 8.55 -0.14 16.60
CA LYS A 11 7.32 0.50 17.09
C LYS A 11 7.59 1.78 17.88
N ILE A 12 8.70 1.82 18.61
CA ILE A 12 9.07 2.98 19.40
C ILE A 12 9.62 4.11 18.53
N PHE A 13 10.48 3.79 17.54
CA PHE A 13 11.22 4.80 16.77
C PHE A 13 10.64 5.09 15.39
N PHE A 14 9.78 4.21 14.85
CA PHE A 14 9.23 4.40 13.51
C PHE A 14 7.70 4.38 13.53
N SER A 15 7.10 5.31 12.78
CA SER A 15 5.64 5.35 12.63
C SER A 15 5.12 4.13 11.87
N GLU A 16 3.85 3.79 12.08
CA GLU A 16 3.18 2.74 11.32
C GLU A 16 3.16 3.04 9.82
N SER A 17 3.02 4.32 9.46
CA SER A 17 3.05 4.75 8.06
C SER A 17 4.42 4.47 7.41
N TYR A 18 5.50 4.73 8.13
CA TYR A 18 6.85 4.42 7.65
C TYR A 18 7.05 2.92 7.44
N LEU A 19 6.60 2.11 8.39
CA LEU A 19 6.71 0.66 8.31
C LEU A 19 5.86 0.10 7.16
N LEU A 20 4.68 0.66 6.96
CA LEU A 20 3.81 0.29 5.84
C LEU A 20 4.51 0.58 4.51
N LYS A 21 5.06 1.77 4.34
CA LYS A 21 5.76 2.15 3.12
C LYS A 21 6.91 1.19 2.81
N LYS A 22 7.68 0.80 3.81
CA LYS A 22 8.76 -0.18 3.64
C LYS A 22 8.25 -1.53 3.17
N ARG A 23 7.15 -2.01 3.77
CA ARG A 23 6.53 -3.29 3.38
C ARG A 23 6.01 -3.26 1.94
N LEU A 24 5.40 -2.16 1.54
CA LEU A 24 4.88 -2.02 0.18
C LEU A 24 6.01 -2.04 -0.85
N LYS A 25 7.07 -1.30 -0.61
CA LYS A 25 8.23 -1.29 -1.50
C LYS A 25 8.88 -2.66 -1.61
N ARG A 26 8.97 -3.38 -0.49
CA ARG A 26 9.54 -4.74 -0.48
C ARG A 26 8.68 -5.72 -1.27
N ALA A 27 7.36 -5.65 -1.11
CA ALA A 27 6.45 -6.54 -1.82
C ALA A 27 6.56 -6.37 -3.33
N ILE A 28 6.65 -5.14 -3.82
CA ILE A 28 6.82 -4.86 -5.24
C ILE A 28 8.18 -5.34 -5.73
N LYS A 29 9.24 -5.03 -4.99
CA LYS A 29 10.60 -5.40 -5.37
C LYS A 29 10.79 -6.91 -5.48
N LYS A 30 10.19 -7.68 -4.57
CA LYS A 30 10.29 -9.14 -4.55
C LYS A 30 9.37 -9.82 -5.56
N GLY A 31 8.41 -9.07 -6.14
CA GLY A 31 7.50 -9.63 -7.12
C GLY A 31 6.63 -10.74 -6.58
N TYR A 32 6.09 -10.58 -5.36
CA TYR A 32 5.27 -11.59 -4.72
C TYR A 32 4.04 -11.99 -5.52
N GLU A 33 3.55 -11.08 -6.35
CA GLU A 33 2.39 -11.34 -7.21
C GLU A 33 2.72 -10.93 -8.64
N LYS A 34 2.62 -11.89 -9.56
CA LYS A 34 2.96 -11.67 -10.98
C LYS A 34 2.04 -10.65 -11.64
N GLU A 35 0.81 -10.54 -11.14
CA GLU A 35 -0.18 -9.59 -11.65
C GLU A 35 0.28 -8.13 -11.51
N LEU A 36 1.15 -7.85 -10.54
CA LEU A 36 1.70 -6.49 -10.38
C LEU A 36 2.52 -6.06 -11.60
N LEU A 37 3.15 -7.00 -12.29
CA LEU A 37 3.92 -6.71 -13.50
C LEU A 37 3.03 -6.35 -14.69
N ILE A 38 1.80 -6.85 -14.71
CA ILE A 38 0.83 -6.57 -15.77
C ILE A 38 0.33 -5.13 -15.71
N ILE A 39 0.27 -4.56 -14.50
CA ILE A 39 -0.21 -3.19 -14.30
C ILE A 39 0.60 -2.19 -15.11
N ASP A 40 1.89 -2.41 -15.26
CA ASP A 40 2.76 -1.52 -16.05
C ASP A 40 2.30 -1.38 -17.49
N LYS A 41 1.69 -2.44 -18.05
CA LYS A 41 1.22 -2.46 -19.44
C LYS A 41 -0.03 -1.62 -19.66
N PHE A 42 -0.78 -1.36 -18.60
CA PHE A 42 -2.03 -0.58 -18.65
C PHE A 42 -1.88 0.81 -18.03
N ALA A 43 -0.66 1.18 -17.65
CA ALA A 43 -0.38 2.46 -17.01
C ALA A 43 -0.86 3.63 -17.86
N ASP A 44 -1.63 4.53 -17.26
CA ASP A 44 -2.14 5.73 -17.91
C ASP A 44 -2.41 6.81 -16.85
N LYS A 45 -1.52 7.78 -16.79
CA LYS A 45 -1.59 8.86 -15.80
C LYS A 45 -2.72 9.86 -16.02
N SER A 46 -3.44 9.72 -17.13
CA SER A 46 -4.64 10.53 -17.39
C SER A 46 -5.92 9.89 -16.86
N LYS A 47 -5.85 8.64 -16.40
CA LYS A 47 -7.00 7.85 -15.97
C LYS A 47 -6.92 7.50 -14.51
N ASP A 48 -8.10 7.31 -13.91
CA ASP A 48 -8.23 6.79 -12.56
C ASP A 48 -8.27 5.26 -12.59
N ALA A 49 -7.93 4.63 -11.47
CA ALA A 49 -8.01 3.19 -11.29
C ALA A 49 -8.83 2.85 -10.06
N LEU A 50 -9.39 1.65 -10.06
CA LEU A 50 -10.15 1.10 -8.94
C LEU A 50 -9.40 -0.09 -8.35
N ASP A 51 -9.35 -0.15 -7.03
CA ASP A 51 -8.82 -1.29 -6.29
C ASP A 51 -9.87 -1.75 -5.28
N VAL A 52 -10.45 -2.91 -5.52
CA VAL A 52 -11.48 -3.48 -4.64
C VAL A 52 -10.86 -4.60 -3.82
N GLY A 53 -10.98 -4.49 -2.48
CA GLY A 53 -10.31 -5.39 -1.57
C GLY A 53 -8.85 -5.02 -1.39
N VAL A 54 -8.61 -3.82 -0.86
CA VAL A 54 -7.27 -3.22 -0.76
C VAL A 54 -6.31 -4.07 0.08
N TYR A 55 -6.83 -4.69 1.12
CA TYR A 55 -6.08 -5.53 2.05
C TYR A 55 -4.87 -4.77 2.63
N ARG A 56 -3.65 -5.09 2.21
CA ARG A 56 -2.42 -4.44 2.72
C ARG A 56 -1.99 -3.22 1.91
N GLY A 57 -2.68 -2.94 0.82
CA GLY A 57 -2.41 -1.76 0.02
C GLY A 57 -1.37 -1.92 -1.08
N VAL A 58 -0.89 -3.14 -1.36
CA VAL A 58 0.16 -3.39 -2.36
C VAL A 58 -0.31 -2.98 -3.76
N TYR A 59 -1.51 -3.42 -4.16
CA TYR A 59 -2.05 -3.07 -5.47
C TYR A 59 -2.35 -1.58 -5.58
N SER A 60 -2.97 -0.99 -4.56
CA SER A 60 -3.22 0.45 -4.54
C SER A 60 -1.92 1.24 -4.66
N TYR A 61 -0.87 0.81 -3.98
CA TYR A 61 0.43 1.44 -4.07
C TYR A 61 1.01 1.36 -5.49
N LYS A 62 0.97 0.17 -6.10
CA LYS A 62 1.45 -0.03 -7.47
C LYS A 62 0.64 0.82 -8.46
N LEU A 63 -0.70 0.80 -8.35
CA LEU A 63 -1.58 1.60 -9.18
C LEU A 63 -1.31 3.10 -9.04
N SER A 64 -1.00 3.55 -7.83
CA SER A 64 -0.74 4.96 -7.56
C SER A 64 0.44 5.51 -8.36
N GLN A 65 1.36 4.66 -8.73
CA GLN A 65 2.54 5.02 -9.53
C GLN A 65 2.23 5.14 -11.02
N HIS A 66 1.11 4.58 -11.48
CA HIS A 66 0.81 4.42 -12.90
C HIS A 66 -0.50 5.09 -13.35
N PHE A 67 -1.33 5.55 -12.41
CA PHE A 67 -2.61 6.18 -12.72
C PHE A 67 -2.76 7.51 -11.98
N LYS A 68 -3.75 8.31 -12.39
CA LYS A 68 -3.97 9.65 -11.85
C LYS A 68 -4.46 9.61 -10.40
N ASN A 69 -5.58 8.92 -10.17
CA ASN A 69 -6.15 8.73 -8.84
C ASN A 69 -6.54 7.27 -8.66
N ILE A 70 -6.41 6.77 -7.45
CA ILE A 70 -6.77 5.40 -7.12
C ILE A 70 -7.94 5.43 -6.16
N HIS A 71 -9.05 4.85 -6.58
CA HIS A 71 -10.23 4.69 -5.74
C HIS A 71 -10.18 3.30 -5.12
N SER A 72 -9.90 3.25 -3.84
CA SER A 72 -9.61 2.00 -3.11
C SER A 72 -10.75 1.69 -2.17
N PHE A 73 -11.21 0.44 -2.18
CA PHE A 73 -12.35 -0.03 -1.38
C PHE A 73 -11.91 -1.21 -0.53
N GLU A 74 -12.02 -1.08 0.78
CA GLU A 74 -11.72 -2.15 1.71
C GLU A 74 -12.93 -2.41 2.60
N PRO A 75 -13.65 -3.53 2.39
CA PRO A 75 -14.86 -3.83 3.18
C PRO A 75 -14.57 -4.33 4.60
N ASN A 76 -13.34 -4.76 4.89
CA ASN A 76 -13.01 -5.28 6.21
C ASN A 76 -12.91 -4.14 7.24
N PRO A 77 -13.82 -4.11 8.24
CA PRO A 77 -13.83 -3.03 9.23
C PRO A 77 -12.60 -2.99 10.13
N LEU A 78 -11.83 -4.08 10.19
CA LEU A 78 -10.58 -4.13 10.95
C LEU A 78 -9.43 -3.50 10.20
N LEU A 79 -9.43 -3.58 8.86
CA LEU A 79 -8.36 -3.04 8.02
C LEU A 79 -8.60 -1.59 7.61
N PHE A 80 -9.84 -1.20 7.41
CA PHE A 80 -10.17 0.13 6.87
C PHE A 80 -9.58 1.28 7.70
N PRO A 81 -9.73 1.31 9.04
CA PRO A 81 -9.16 2.41 9.82
C PRO A 81 -7.64 2.50 9.72
N TYR A 82 -6.98 1.36 9.65
CA TYR A 82 -5.53 1.31 9.51
C TYR A 82 -5.09 1.90 8.16
N LEU A 83 -5.77 1.53 7.09
CA LEU A 83 -5.47 2.03 5.75
C LEU A 83 -5.77 3.52 5.63
N GLU A 84 -6.90 3.96 6.17
CA GLU A 84 -7.30 5.37 6.17
C GLU A 84 -6.26 6.23 6.90
N LYS A 85 -5.75 5.74 8.02
CA LYS A 85 -4.77 6.47 8.80
C LYS A 85 -3.38 6.47 8.15
N ASN A 86 -2.95 5.32 7.60
CA ASN A 86 -1.55 5.13 7.22
C ASN A 86 -1.31 5.18 5.71
N LEU A 87 -2.17 4.55 4.92
CA LEU A 87 -1.97 4.49 3.47
C LEU A 87 -2.13 5.86 2.81
N ILE A 88 -3.16 6.60 3.19
CA ILE A 88 -3.43 7.93 2.64
C ILE A 88 -2.31 8.90 2.98
N LYS A 89 -1.69 8.72 4.15
CA LYS A 89 -0.58 9.57 4.59
C LYS A 89 0.65 9.47 3.69
N ILE A 90 0.91 8.29 3.15
CA ILE A 90 2.13 8.03 2.37
C ILE A 90 1.90 8.09 0.87
N ILE A 91 0.65 8.06 0.41
CA ILE A 91 0.31 8.05 -1.02
C ILE A 91 -0.80 9.06 -1.27
N SER A 92 -0.43 10.19 -1.88
CA SER A 92 -1.32 11.34 -2.02
C SER A 92 -2.48 11.15 -2.99
N ASN A 93 -2.35 10.28 -3.97
CA ASN A 93 -3.37 10.07 -5.01
C ASN A 93 -4.27 8.86 -4.75
N ILE A 94 -4.23 8.27 -3.56
CA ILE A 94 -5.17 7.23 -3.14
C ILE A 94 -6.33 7.84 -2.36
N LYS A 95 -7.55 7.40 -2.71
CA LYS A 95 -8.80 7.78 -2.05
C LYS A 95 -9.49 6.53 -1.55
N LEU A 96 -9.81 6.52 -0.28
CA LEU A 96 -10.53 5.41 0.36
C LEU A 96 -12.00 5.71 0.52
#